data_be566b8275b003d80a1cd5d385823db1
#
_entry.id   be566b8275b003d80a1cd5d385823db1
#
_cell.length_a   1.000
_cell.length_b   1.000
_cell.length_c   1.000
_cell.angle_alpha   90.00
_cell.angle_beta   90.00
_cell.angle_gamma   90.00
#
_symmetry.space_group_name_H-M   'P 1'
#
loop_
_entity.id
_entity.type
_entity.pdbx_description
1 polymer ?
#
loop_
_entity_poly.entity_id
_entity_poly.type
_entity_poly.pdbx_seq_one_letter_code
_entity_poly.pdbx_strand_id
1 'polypeptide(L)'
;MLDKMKIIAQSNHTSKANIAKYMLDHLSNIEKMSLEDLAKNTYTSKSSIVRFAQSFGFKGWTDFLPALISERYYSDTHYSNVNHNLPFSNDDSIEEIIQKIATIEKESIQDTADKLVASDVDKIAIWLKQANRVVVFGLSPNVYLAQLFKRKMLTIGKQIEVAHSGEVGLTIASLNQDDVAIVISYSGNSKQIESLRYLSSLKEKKVKIVGITSEQGKYLRENAEITLTICNREDKYKKIANFSTEESILFILNTIYATYFKKNYFENYIRKINLSVELENQR
;
A
#
# COMPACT_ATOMS: atom_id res chain seq x y z
N MET A 1 11.54 -4.15 5.15
CA MET A 1 12.49 -4.74 6.13
C MET A 1 13.20 -3.65 6.91
N LEU A 2 13.83 -2.66 6.26
CA LEU A 2 14.51 -1.53 6.90
C LEU A 2 13.63 -0.76 7.89
N ASP A 3 12.38 -0.47 7.55
CA ASP A 3 11.47 0.26 8.44
C ASP A 3 11.12 -0.54 9.70
N LYS A 4 10.93 -1.85 9.56
CA LYS A 4 10.76 -2.74 10.72
C LYS A 4 12.00 -2.75 11.61
N MET A 5 13.20 -2.69 11.01
CA MET A 5 14.45 -2.58 11.78
C MET A 5 14.54 -1.24 12.53
N LYS A 6 14.15 -0.11 11.91
CA LYS A 6 14.09 1.20 12.57
C LYS A 6 13.17 1.19 13.79
N ILE A 7 12.00 0.56 13.68
CA ILE A 7 11.05 0.40 14.80
C ILE A 7 11.66 -0.44 15.93
N ILE A 8 12.31 -1.57 15.58
CA ILE A 8 12.96 -2.43 16.57
C ILE A 8 14.12 -1.71 17.27
N ALA A 9 14.90 -0.92 16.54
CA ALA A 9 16.03 -0.16 17.08
C ALA A 9 15.60 0.90 18.12
N GLN A 10 14.37 1.40 18.02
CA GLN A 10 13.80 2.35 18.99
C GLN A 10 13.23 1.70 20.26
N SER A 11 13.11 0.37 20.30
CA SER A 11 12.63 -0.34 21.49
C SER A 11 13.71 -0.42 22.56
N ASN A 12 13.32 -0.24 23.84
CA ASN A 12 14.26 -0.16 24.96
C ASN A 12 15.02 -1.47 25.20
N HIS A 13 16.36 -1.39 25.21
CA HIS A 13 17.34 -2.33 25.78
C HIS A 13 17.14 -3.84 25.50
N THR A 14 16.77 -4.22 24.31
CA THR A 14 16.72 -5.64 23.91
C THR A 14 17.88 -6.01 23.00
N SER A 15 18.33 -7.27 23.03
CA SER A 15 19.33 -7.77 22.08
C SER A 15 18.92 -7.53 20.63
N LYS A 16 17.61 -7.56 20.34
CA LYS A 16 17.08 -7.24 19.00
C LYS A 16 17.26 -5.77 18.64
N ALA A 17 17.06 -4.85 19.59
CA ALA A 17 17.25 -3.43 19.38
C ALA A 17 18.72 -3.10 19.11
N ASN A 18 19.65 -3.70 19.86
CA ASN A 18 21.10 -3.53 19.65
C ASN A 18 21.52 -4.04 18.26
N ILE A 19 21.04 -5.23 17.85
CA ILE A 19 21.30 -5.79 16.52
C ILE A 19 20.76 -4.85 15.44
N ALA A 20 19.50 -4.43 15.54
CA ALA A 20 18.86 -3.55 14.56
C ALA A 20 19.57 -2.21 14.46
N LYS A 21 19.89 -1.57 15.56
CA LYS A 21 20.60 -0.30 15.62
C LYS A 21 21.98 -0.40 14.96
N TYR A 22 22.78 -1.39 15.40
CA TYR A 22 24.13 -1.56 14.83
C TYR A 22 24.09 -1.82 13.33
N MET A 23 23.16 -2.65 12.85
CA MET A 23 23.00 -2.94 11.42
C MET A 23 22.60 -1.71 10.63
N LEU A 24 21.69 -0.87 11.15
CA LEU A 24 21.29 0.38 10.51
C LEU A 24 22.44 1.38 10.46
N ASP A 25 23.20 1.52 11.54
CA ASP A 25 24.34 2.45 11.63
C ASP A 25 25.51 2.02 10.70
N HIS A 26 25.62 0.73 10.36
CA HIS A 26 26.68 0.16 9.55
C HIS A 26 26.17 -0.48 8.24
N LEU A 27 25.01 -0.04 7.77
CA LEU A 27 24.31 -0.64 6.62
C LEU A 27 25.18 -0.65 5.35
N SER A 28 26.03 0.38 5.18
CA SER A 28 26.95 0.49 4.04
C SER A 28 28.04 -0.59 3.99
N ASN A 29 28.37 -1.18 5.11
CA ASN A 29 29.45 -2.17 5.23
C ASN A 29 28.97 -3.55 5.68
N ILE A 30 27.65 -3.73 5.86
CA ILE A 30 27.06 -4.95 6.44
C ILE A 30 27.38 -6.20 5.63
N GLU A 31 27.52 -6.07 4.31
CA GLU A 31 27.87 -7.15 3.38
C GLU A 31 29.27 -7.74 3.62
N LYS A 32 30.17 -6.94 4.20
CA LYS A 32 31.56 -7.33 4.48
C LYS A 32 31.74 -7.89 5.89
N MET A 33 30.71 -7.85 6.72
CA MET A 33 30.78 -8.30 8.11
C MET A 33 30.44 -9.77 8.22
N SER A 34 31.30 -10.50 8.93
CA SER A 34 30.99 -11.88 9.32
C SER A 34 29.91 -11.91 10.41
N LEU A 35 29.23 -13.06 10.54
CA LEU A 35 28.27 -13.28 11.64
C LEU A 35 28.97 -13.16 13.02
N GLU A 36 30.28 -13.45 13.08
CA GLU A 36 31.11 -13.33 14.29
C GLU A 36 31.35 -11.88 14.65
N ASP A 37 31.74 -11.07 13.68
CA ASP A 37 31.97 -9.63 13.88
C ASP A 37 30.66 -8.95 14.34
N LEU A 38 29.56 -9.30 13.70
CA LEU A 38 28.25 -8.75 14.07
C LEU A 38 27.86 -9.14 15.51
N ALA A 39 28.05 -10.41 15.89
CA ALA A 39 27.77 -10.87 17.25
C ALA A 39 28.62 -10.14 18.29
N LYS A 40 29.93 -9.97 18.00
CA LYS A 40 30.88 -9.26 18.86
C LYS A 40 30.49 -7.79 19.02
N ASN A 41 30.22 -7.10 17.93
CA ASN A 41 29.93 -5.66 17.92
C ASN A 41 28.55 -5.31 18.49
N THR A 42 27.60 -6.24 18.44
CA THR A 42 26.26 -6.05 19.05
C THR A 42 26.15 -6.57 20.46
N TYR A 43 27.24 -7.11 21.03
CA TYR A 43 27.28 -7.78 22.32
C TYR A 43 26.20 -8.88 22.46
N THR A 44 26.01 -9.66 21.39
CA THR A 44 25.03 -10.74 21.31
C THR A 44 25.67 -12.06 20.86
N SER A 45 24.90 -13.14 20.86
CA SER A 45 25.36 -14.42 20.30
C SER A 45 25.00 -14.56 18.82
N LYS A 46 25.76 -15.38 18.06
CA LYS A 46 25.41 -15.75 16.67
C LYS A 46 23.96 -16.27 16.57
N SER A 47 23.52 -17.05 17.54
CA SER A 47 22.14 -17.56 17.59
C SER A 47 21.10 -16.45 17.78
N SER A 48 21.45 -15.35 18.44
CA SER A 48 20.56 -14.17 18.56
C SER A 48 20.38 -13.46 17.23
N ILE A 49 21.44 -13.36 16.41
CA ILE A 49 21.38 -12.78 15.06
C ILE A 49 20.56 -13.67 14.14
N VAL A 50 20.72 -15.00 14.20
CA VAL A 50 19.90 -15.93 13.43
C VAL A 50 18.42 -15.80 13.80
N ARG A 51 18.10 -15.72 15.10
CA ARG A 51 16.73 -15.51 15.58
C ARG A 51 16.19 -14.11 15.17
N PHE A 52 17.05 -13.12 15.11
CA PHE A 52 16.68 -11.80 14.58
C PHE A 52 16.25 -11.92 13.11
N ALA A 53 17.04 -12.56 12.25
CA ALA A 53 16.69 -12.83 10.86
C ALA A 53 15.38 -13.62 10.71
N GLN A 54 15.18 -14.65 11.54
CA GLN A 54 13.95 -15.44 11.58
C GLN A 54 12.72 -14.61 11.98
N SER A 55 12.88 -13.58 12.81
CA SER A 55 11.79 -12.68 13.18
C SER A 55 11.29 -11.80 12.02
N PHE A 56 12.04 -11.77 10.91
CA PHE A 56 11.65 -11.15 9.64
C PHE A 56 11.09 -12.15 8.62
N GLY A 57 10.96 -13.43 8.99
CA GLY A 57 10.41 -14.48 8.13
C GLY A 57 11.43 -15.24 7.30
N PHE A 58 12.73 -15.00 7.48
CA PHE A 58 13.81 -15.72 6.79
C PHE A 58 14.19 -17.00 7.52
N LYS A 59 14.76 -17.98 6.80
CA LYS A 59 15.24 -19.23 7.42
C LYS A 59 16.44 -19.00 8.33
N GLY A 60 17.25 -17.98 8.04
CA GLY A 60 18.42 -17.63 8.82
C GLY A 60 19.16 -16.43 8.26
N TRP A 61 20.39 -16.20 8.73
CA TRP A 61 21.24 -15.09 8.33
C TRP A 61 21.60 -15.11 6.84
N THR A 62 21.89 -16.28 6.30
CA THR A 62 22.29 -16.47 4.90
C THR A 62 21.23 -16.01 3.90
N ASP A 63 19.95 -16.15 4.25
CA ASP A 63 18.86 -15.71 3.41
C ASP A 63 18.49 -14.24 3.69
N PHE A 64 18.67 -13.80 4.93
CA PHE A 64 18.33 -12.45 5.38
C PHE A 64 19.30 -11.40 4.83
N LEU A 65 20.60 -11.65 4.87
CA LEU A 65 21.61 -10.66 4.48
C LEU A 65 21.49 -10.22 3.01
N PRO A 66 21.40 -11.13 2.02
CA PRO A 66 21.19 -10.72 0.62
C PRO A 66 19.91 -9.91 0.42
N ALA A 67 18.83 -10.26 1.10
CA ALA A 67 17.57 -9.51 1.02
C ALA A 67 17.71 -8.10 1.63
N LEU A 68 18.44 -7.96 2.74
CA LEU A 68 18.73 -6.66 3.34
C LEU A 68 19.60 -5.79 2.43
N ILE A 69 20.63 -6.37 1.81
CA ILE A 69 21.50 -5.68 0.85
C ILE A 69 20.68 -5.22 -0.37
N SER A 70 19.84 -6.08 -0.92
CA SER A 70 18.96 -5.73 -2.04
C SER A 70 18.02 -4.58 -1.70
N GLU A 71 17.38 -4.61 -0.53
CA GLU A 71 16.50 -3.52 -0.08
C GLU A 71 17.27 -2.21 0.16
N ARG A 72 18.50 -2.30 0.64
CA ARG A 72 19.37 -1.13 0.76
C ARG A 72 19.69 -0.54 -0.62
N TYR A 73 20.17 -1.32 -1.59
CA TYR A 73 20.46 -0.83 -2.94
C TYR A 73 19.23 -0.21 -3.58
N TYR A 74 18.07 -0.84 -3.42
CA TYR A 74 16.81 -0.28 -3.87
C TYR A 74 16.54 1.08 -3.20
N SER A 75 16.71 1.16 -1.87
CA SER A 75 16.54 2.41 -1.12
C SER A 75 17.51 3.51 -1.59
N ASP A 76 18.79 3.18 -1.75
CA ASP A 76 19.83 4.15 -2.14
C ASP A 76 19.65 4.68 -3.58
N THR A 77 19.00 3.89 -4.45
CA THR A 77 18.80 4.26 -5.87
C THR A 77 17.45 4.89 -6.15
N HIS A 78 16.42 4.61 -5.33
CA HIS A 78 15.03 5.01 -5.58
C HIS A 78 14.52 6.06 -4.60
N TYR A 79 15.21 6.26 -3.47
CA TYR A 79 14.73 7.19 -2.45
C TYR A 79 15.71 8.32 -2.18
N SER A 80 15.13 9.50 -2.01
CA SER A 80 15.84 10.67 -1.48
C SER A 80 15.93 10.60 0.05
N ASN A 81 16.62 11.58 0.63
CA ASN A 81 16.68 11.76 2.08
C ASN A 81 15.47 12.53 2.66
N VAL A 82 14.41 12.76 1.86
CA VAL A 82 13.21 13.45 2.34
C VAL A 82 12.42 12.55 3.29
N ASN A 83 12.13 13.06 4.46
CA ASN A 83 11.35 12.34 5.46
C ASN A 83 9.86 12.38 5.09
N HIS A 84 9.26 11.24 4.78
CA HIS A 84 7.84 11.16 4.39
C HIS A 84 6.85 11.57 5.48
N ASN A 85 7.28 11.59 6.74
CA ASN A 85 6.44 11.99 7.87
C ASN A 85 6.52 13.50 8.15
N LEU A 86 7.70 14.06 8.01
CA LEU A 86 8.04 15.46 8.25
C LEU A 86 8.85 15.97 7.06
N PRO A 87 8.23 16.15 5.88
CA PRO A 87 8.96 16.45 4.66
C PRO A 87 9.56 17.86 4.65
N PHE A 88 9.02 18.75 5.44
CA PHE A 88 9.49 20.14 5.56
C PHE A 88 9.49 20.62 7.01
N SER A 89 10.23 21.68 7.25
CA SER A 89 10.35 22.40 8.53
C SER A 89 9.89 23.85 8.38
N ASN A 90 9.87 24.57 9.49
CA ASN A 90 9.53 26.00 9.51
C ASN A 90 10.57 26.87 8.78
N ASP A 91 11.79 26.37 8.62
CA ASP A 91 12.91 27.12 8.02
C ASP A 91 13.03 26.90 6.51
N ASP A 92 12.23 26.00 5.93
CA ASP A 92 12.25 25.71 4.50
C ASP A 92 11.58 26.84 3.69
N SER A 93 12.18 27.19 2.57
CA SER A 93 11.56 28.08 1.59
C SER A 93 10.39 27.38 0.88
N ILE A 94 9.52 28.16 0.24
CA ILE A 94 8.39 27.58 -0.53
C ILE A 94 8.90 26.73 -1.68
N GLU A 95 10.00 27.11 -2.33
CA GLU A 95 10.64 26.36 -3.40
C GLU A 95 11.11 24.98 -2.91
N GLU A 96 11.72 24.92 -1.72
CA GLU A 96 12.14 23.66 -1.10
C GLU A 96 10.94 22.78 -0.75
N ILE A 97 9.88 23.34 -0.21
CA ILE A 97 8.64 22.62 0.09
C ILE A 97 8.07 21.99 -1.20
N ILE A 98 7.96 22.77 -2.29
CA ILE A 98 7.48 22.28 -3.59
C ILE A 98 8.31 21.08 -4.05
N GLN A 99 9.65 21.16 -3.99
CA GLN A 99 10.52 20.06 -4.43
C GLN A 99 10.42 18.83 -3.52
N LYS A 100 10.33 19.03 -2.21
CA LYS A 100 10.19 17.93 -1.23
C LYS A 100 8.87 17.18 -1.40
N ILE A 101 7.76 17.88 -1.56
CA ILE A 101 6.45 17.25 -1.82
C ILE A 101 6.46 16.50 -3.14
N ALA A 102 6.90 17.13 -4.23
CA ALA A 102 7.00 16.45 -5.53
C ALA A 102 7.90 15.20 -5.46
N THR A 103 8.95 15.23 -4.65
CA THR A 103 9.86 14.10 -4.45
C THR A 103 9.16 12.93 -3.78
N ILE A 104 8.51 13.14 -2.62
CA ILE A 104 7.85 12.05 -1.89
C ILE A 104 6.67 11.44 -2.66
N GLU A 105 5.93 12.25 -3.44
CA GLU A 105 4.85 11.76 -4.29
C GLU A 105 5.39 10.86 -5.41
N LYS A 106 6.45 11.29 -6.12
CA LYS A 106 7.12 10.47 -7.14
C LYS A 106 7.66 9.16 -6.58
N GLU A 107 8.34 9.20 -5.44
CA GLU A 107 8.87 8.00 -4.76
C GLU A 107 7.73 7.05 -4.35
N SER A 108 6.63 7.59 -3.86
CA SER A 108 5.46 6.79 -3.45
C SER A 108 4.78 6.10 -4.62
N ILE A 109 4.68 6.78 -5.77
CA ILE A 109 4.17 6.20 -7.02
C ILE A 109 5.11 5.10 -7.50
N GLN A 110 6.42 5.35 -7.55
CA GLN A 110 7.40 4.36 -8.03
C GLN A 110 7.44 3.12 -7.13
N ASP A 111 7.54 3.30 -5.80
CA ASP A 111 7.52 2.21 -4.83
C ASP A 111 6.24 1.36 -4.92
N THR A 112 5.12 1.99 -5.21
CA THR A 112 3.85 1.30 -5.42
C THR A 112 3.84 0.56 -6.75
N ALA A 113 4.32 1.18 -7.83
CA ALA A 113 4.38 0.57 -9.16
C ALA A 113 5.24 -0.70 -9.17
N ASP A 114 6.40 -0.66 -8.50
CA ASP A 114 7.34 -1.79 -8.41
C ASP A 114 6.76 -3.00 -7.64
N LYS A 115 5.75 -2.77 -6.81
CA LYS A 115 5.04 -3.82 -6.06
C LYS A 115 3.80 -4.36 -6.78
N LEU A 116 3.35 -3.71 -7.85
CA LEU A 116 2.18 -4.17 -8.60
C LEU A 116 2.52 -5.34 -9.52
N VAL A 117 1.73 -6.39 -9.42
CA VAL A 117 1.80 -7.55 -10.32
C VAL A 117 0.80 -7.34 -11.46
N ALA A 118 1.29 -7.24 -12.68
CA ALA A 118 0.47 -6.92 -13.86
C ALA A 118 -0.70 -7.91 -14.07
N SER A 119 -0.48 -9.21 -13.82
CA SER A 119 -1.54 -10.22 -13.91
C SER A 119 -2.66 -10.01 -12.89
N ASP A 120 -2.35 -9.50 -11.70
CA ASP A 120 -3.35 -9.23 -10.66
C ASP A 120 -4.22 -8.04 -11.05
N VAL A 121 -3.61 -6.97 -11.54
CA VAL A 121 -4.33 -5.79 -12.03
C VAL A 121 -5.23 -6.14 -13.23
N ASP A 122 -4.73 -6.98 -14.14
CA ASP A 122 -5.50 -7.48 -15.29
C ASP A 122 -6.70 -8.32 -14.85
N LYS A 123 -6.50 -9.21 -13.89
CA LYS A 123 -7.56 -10.03 -13.30
C LYS A 123 -8.62 -9.20 -12.57
N ILE A 124 -8.21 -8.18 -11.84
CA ILE A 124 -9.14 -7.21 -11.22
C ILE A 124 -10.00 -6.54 -12.30
N ALA A 125 -9.40 -6.04 -13.37
CA ALA A 125 -10.15 -5.39 -14.46
C ALA A 125 -11.19 -6.33 -15.09
N ILE A 126 -10.86 -7.62 -15.25
CA ILE A 126 -11.80 -8.65 -15.72
C ILE A 126 -12.94 -8.83 -14.72
N TRP A 127 -12.65 -8.94 -13.42
CA TRP A 127 -13.67 -9.08 -12.39
C TRP A 127 -14.61 -7.86 -12.35
N LEU A 128 -14.07 -6.66 -12.42
CA LEU A 128 -14.88 -5.43 -12.47
C LEU A 128 -15.82 -5.42 -13.69
N LYS A 129 -15.35 -5.92 -14.86
CA LYS A 129 -16.17 -5.99 -16.06
C LYS A 129 -17.33 -6.97 -15.90
N GLN A 130 -17.10 -8.13 -15.28
CA GLN A 130 -18.07 -9.20 -15.10
C GLN A 130 -19.03 -8.96 -13.93
N ALA A 131 -18.62 -8.17 -12.95
CA ALA A 131 -19.39 -7.96 -11.74
C ALA A 131 -20.71 -7.25 -11.99
N ASN A 132 -21.78 -7.75 -11.34
CA ASN A 132 -23.07 -7.09 -11.27
C ASN A 132 -22.96 -5.78 -10.49
N ARG A 133 -22.35 -5.83 -9.32
CA ARG A 133 -22.05 -4.65 -8.49
C ARG A 133 -20.57 -4.63 -8.13
N VAL A 134 -20.02 -3.43 -8.03
CA VAL A 134 -18.68 -3.18 -7.49
C VAL A 134 -18.82 -2.19 -6.36
N VAL A 135 -18.42 -2.60 -5.16
CA VAL A 135 -18.51 -1.75 -3.97
C VAL A 135 -17.12 -1.52 -3.39
N VAL A 136 -16.80 -0.26 -3.12
CA VAL A 136 -15.56 0.15 -2.46
C VAL A 136 -15.84 0.45 -1.00
N PHE A 137 -15.11 -0.22 -0.12
CA PHE A 137 -15.16 -0.05 1.33
C PHE A 137 -13.89 0.63 1.81
N GLY A 138 -14.01 1.68 2.59
CA GLY A 138 -12.90 2.40 3.19
C GLY A 138 -13.39 3.41 4.22
N LEU A 139 -12.47 3.95 5.01
CA LEU A 139 -12.74 5.07 5.92
C LEU A 139 -12.04 6.33 5.39
N SER A 140 -12.44 7.49 5.90
CA SER A 140 -11.74 8.76 5.61
C SER A 140 -10.23 8.63 5.91
N PRO A 141 -9.32 9.13 5.03
CA PRO A 141 -9.62 9.84 3.78
C PRO A 141 -9.86 8.93 2.55
N ASN A 142 -9.69 7.61 2.65
CA ASN A 142 -9.73 6.66 1.51
C ASN A 142 -11.05 6.70 0.74
N VAL A 143 -12.17 7.04 1.39
CA VAL A 143 -13.48 7.18 0.73
C VAL A 143 -13.47 8.29 -0.33
N TYR A 144 -12.71 9.37 -0.14
CA TYR A 144 -12.61 10.46 -1.12
C TYR A 144 -11.85 10.02 -2.37
N LEU A 145 -10.80 9.21 -2.21
CA LEU A 145 -10.08 8.60 -3.34
C LEU A 145 -10.97 7.59 -4.08
N ALA A 146 -11.77 6.82 -3.36
CA ALA A 146 -12.77 5.93 -3.93
C ALA A 146 -13.85 6.70 -4.73
N GLN A 147 -14.28 7.88 -4.27
CA GLN A 147 -15.21 8.74 -5.02
C GLN A 147 -14.60 9.27 -6.32
N LEU A 148 -13.32 9.62 -6.34
CA LEU A 148 -12.61 9.97 -7.57
C LEU A 148 -12.56 8.80 -8.56
N PHE A 149 -12.29 7.59 -8.07
CA PHE A 149 -12.34 6.37 -8.88
C PHE A 149 -13.76 6.11 -9.42
N LYS A 150 -14.78 6.17 -8.57
CA LYS A 150 -16.20 6.07 -8.97
C LYS A 150 -16.52 7.05 -10.10
N ARG A 151 -16.13 8.33 -9.94
CA ARG A 151 -16.37 9.37 -10.95
C ARG A 151 -15.71 9.01 -12.29
N LYS A 152 -14.46 8.53 -12.29
CA LYS A 152 -13.77 8.10 -13.51
C LYS A 152 -14.48 6.92 -14.18
N MET A 153 -14.84 5.88 -13.42
CA MET A 153 -15.53 4.70 -13.94
C MET A 153 -16.92 5.05 -14.51
N LEU A 154 -17.63 5.99 -13.89
CA LEU A 154 -18.93 6.46 -14.37
C LEU A 154 -18.82 7.10 -15.76
N THR A 155 -17.74 7.83 -16.06
CA THR A 155 -17.54 8.47 -17.37
C THR A 155 -17.44 7.47 -18.54
N ILE A 156 -17.18 6.20 -18.24
CA ILE A 156 -17.16 5.10 -19.22
C ILE A 156 -18.32 4.11 -18.97
N GLY A 157 -19.32 4.52 -18.17
CA GLY A 157 -20.57 3.79 -17.93
C GLY A 157 -20.50 2.64 -16.97
N LYS A 158 -19.39 2.44 -16.25
CA LYS A 158 -19.32 1.46 -15.16
C LYS A 158 -19.69 2.11 -13.84
N GLN A 159 -20.76 1.62 -13.24
CA GLN A 159 -21.18 2.07 -11.92
C GLN A 159 -20.30 1.46 -10.83
N ILE A 160 -19.84 2.29 -9.91
CA ILE A 160 -19.12 1.91 -8.70
C ILE A 160 -19.88 2.50 -7.52
N GLU A 161 -20.15 1.69 -6.54
CA GLU A 161 -20.68 2.11 -5.25
C GLU A 161 -19.54 2.38 -4.27
N VAL A 162 -19.65 3.41 -3.46
CA VAL A 162 -18.76 3.63 -2.31
C VAL A 162 -19.63 3.51 -1.07
N ALA A 163 -19.34 2.52 -0.23
CA ALA A 163 -20.14 2.23 0.95
C ALA A 163 -20.11 3.40 1.95
N HIS A 164 -21.28 3.75 2.47
CA HIS A 164 -21.41 4.75 3.50
C HIS A 164 -21.05 4.19 4.88
N SER A 165 -20.34 4.99 5.68
CA SER A 165 -20.10 4.65 7.08
C SER A 165 -21.42 4.52 7.83
N GLY A 166 -21.54 3.50 8.68
CA GLY A 166 -22.79 3.14 9.36
C GLY A 166 -23.70 2.19 8.56
N GLU A 167 -23.52 2.06 7.23
CA GLU A 167 -24.32 1.17 6.38
C GLU A 167 -23.50 0.00 5.79
N VAL A 168 -22.22 -0.12 6.15
CA VAL A 168 -21.33 -1.16 5.63
C VAL A 168 -21.91 -2.56 5.82
N GLY A 169 -22.48 -2.86 6.99
CA GLY A 169 -23.10 -4.15 7.27
C GLY A 169 -24.30 -4.46 6.36
N LEU A 170 -25.18 -3.49 6.12
CA LEU A 170 -26.33 -3.63 5.22
C LEU A 170 -25.87 -3.81 3.77
N THR A 171 -24.90 -3.02 3.33
CA THR A 171 -24.31 -3.12 2.00
C THR A 171 -23.74 -4.52 1.78
N ILE A 172 -22.93 -5.03 2.72
CA ILE A 172 -22.36 -6.38 2.64
C ILE A 172 -23.44 -7.47 2.68
N ALA A 173 -24.49 -7.29 3.49
CA ALA A 173 -25.59 -8.24 3.54
C ALA A 173 -26.30 -8.40 2.18
N SER A 174 -26.32 -7.35 1.36
CA SER A 174 -26.93 -7.35 0.02
C SER A 174 -26.04 -7.88 -1.10
N LEU A 175 -24.74 -8.12 -0.87
CA LEU A 175 -23.80 -8.64 -1.87
C LEU A 175 -23.88 -10.17 -2.00
N ASN A 176 -23.44 -10.67 -3.15
CA ASN A 176 -23.38 -12.09 -3.49
C ASN A 176 -22.13 -12.43 -4.33
N GLN A 177 -21.99 -13.68 -4.75
CA GLN A 177 -20.82 -14.22 -5.47
C GLN A 177 -20.52 -13.54 -6.84
N ASP A 178 -21.50 -12.86 -7.42
CA ASP A 178 -21.37 -12.19 -8.72
C ASP A 178 -20.91 -10.72 -8.56
N ASP A 179 -20.62 -10.31 -7.31
CA ASP A 179 -20.20 -8.97 -6.96
C ASP A 179 -18.70 -8.91 -6.63
N VAL A 180 -18.13 -7.70 -6.64
CA VAL A 180 -16.75 -7.42 -6.27
C VAL A 180 -16.69 -6.37 -5.16
N ALA A 181 -15.94 -6.66 -4.12
CA ALA A 181 -15.61 -5.74 -3.03
C ALA A 181 -14.17 -5.27 -3.16
N ILE A 182 -13.95 -3.96 -3.19
CA ILE A 182 -12.62 -3.35 -3.06
C ILE A 182 -12.53 -2.79 -1.65
N VAL A 183 -11.59 -3.29 -0.85
CA VAL A 183 -11.42 -2.88 0.55
C VAL A 183 -10.11 -2.12 0.70
N ILE A 184 -10.21 -0.84 1.07
CA ILE A 184 -9.06 0.05 1.23
C ILE A 184 -8.81 0.30 2.71
N SER A 185 -7.67 -0.18 3.21
CA SER A 185 -7.25 0.03 4.60
C SER A 185 -5.73 0.06 4.72
N TYR A 186 -5.17 1.20 5.11
CA TYR A 186 -3.72 1.35 5.27
C TYR A 186 -3.11 0.24 6.15
N SER A 187 -3.59 0.11 7.38
CA SER A 187 -3.05 -0.89 8.32
C SER A 187 -3.48 -2.32 8.00
N GLY A 188 -4.67 -2.52 7.45
CA GLY A 188 -5.20 -3.83 7.08
C GLY A 188 -5.35 -4.86 8.20
N ASN A 189 -5.22 -4.48 9.47
CA ASN A 189 -5.07 -5.42 10.60
C ASN A 189 -6.21 -5.41 11.61
N SER A 190 -6.94 -4.32 11.76
CA SER A 190 -7.91 -4.19 12.84
C SER A 190 -9.30 -4.66 12.43
N LYS A 191 -9.77 -5.77 13.02
CA LYS A 191 -11.14 -6.25 12.88
C LYS A 191 -12.20 -5.29 13.44
N GLN A 192 -11.80 -4.30 14.22
CA GLN A 192 -12.69 -3.29 14.78
C GLN A 192 -13.03 -2.18 13.78
N ILE A 193 -12.18 -2.00 12.76
CA ILE A 193 -12.41 -1.05 11.68
C ILE A 193 -13.61 -1.53 10.85
N GLU A 194 -14.58 -0.66 10.62
CA GLU A 194 -15.85 -0.99 9.96
C GLU A 194 -15.63 -1.69 8.60
N SER A 195 -14.72 -1.18 7.76
CA SER A 195 -14.40 -1.76 6.45
C SER A 195 -13.78 -3.17 6.52
N LEU A 196 -13.19 -3.57 7.66
CA LEU A 196 -12.54 -4.87 7.85
C LEU A 196 -13.38 -5.85 8.68
N ARG A 197 -14.32 -5.32 9.46
CA ARG A 197 -15.16 -6.11 10.40
C ARG A 197 -15.89 -7.25 9.71
N TYR A 198 -16.37 -7.02 8.51
CA TYR A 198 -17.24 -7.93 7.78
C TYR A 198 -16.54 -8.73 6.67
N LEU A 199 -15.20 -8.81 6.66
CA LEU A 199 -14.46 -9.59 5.65
C LEU A 199 -14.85 -11.08 5.65
N SER A 200 -15.11 -11.68 6.83
CA SER A 200 -15.60 -13.07 6.92
C SER A 200 -16.94 -13.23 6.22
N SER A 201 -17.89 -12.30 6.41
CA SER A 201 -19.18 -12.35 5.75
C SER A 201 -19.08 -12.22 4.23
N LEU A 202 -18.16 -11.40 3.71
CA LEU A 202 -17.88 -11.33 2.27
C LEU A 202 -17.36 -12.67 1.74
N LYS A 203 -16.46 -13.33 2.47
CA LYS A 203 -15.93 -14.66 2.10
C LYS A 203 -16.99 -15.75 2.11
N GLU A 204 -17.84 -15.79 3.15
CA GLU A 204 -18.95 -16.74 3.25
C GLU A 204 -19.93 -16.61 2.05
N LYS A 205 -20.15 -15.37 1.60
CA LYS A 205 -20.96 -15.06 0.42
C LYS A 205 -20.23 -15.26 -0.91
N LYS A 206 -18.95 -15.63 -0.88
CA LYS A 206 -18.08 -15.84 -2.06
C LYS A 206 -17.93 -14.58 -2.92
N VAL A 207 -18.07 -13.39 -2.31
CA VAL A 207 -17.79 -12.11 -2.98
C VAL A 207 -16.30 -12.03 -3.27
N LYS A 208 -15.91 -11.64 -4.48
CA LYS A 208 -14.49 -11.44 -4.83
C LYS A 208 -13.94 -10.22 -4.12
N ILE A 209 -12.92 -10.41 -3.30
CA ILE A 209 -12.34 -9.32 -2.46
C ILE A 209 -11.00 -8.89 -3.03
N VAL A 210 -10.88 -7.59 -3.34
CA VAL A 210 -9.63 -6.92 -3.68
C VAL A 210 -9.22 -6.07 -2.49
N GLY A 211 -8.08 -6.37 -1.88
CA GLY A 211 -7.49 -5.59 -0.79
C GLY A 211 -6.51 -4.54 -1.32
N ILE A 212 -6.58 -3.31 -0.81
CA ILE A 212 -5.57 -2.27 -1.00
C ILE A 212 -5.04 -1.90 0.38
N THR A 213 -3.77 -2.28 0.67
CA THR A 213 -3.19 -2.13 2.02
C THR A 213 -1.67 -2.12 1.99
N SER A 214 -1.05 -1.75 3.11
CA SER A 214 0.40 -1.83 3.29
C SER A 214 0.89 -3.29 3.36
N GLU A 215 2.20 -3.49 3.26
CA GLU A 215 2.82 -4.82 3.43
C GLU A 215 2.46 -5.49 4.75
N GLN A 216 2.23 -4.71 5.79
CA GLN A 216 1.92 -5.16 7.14
C GLN A 216 0.43 -5.47 7.36
N GLY A 217 -0.42 -5.24 6.36
CA GLY A 217 -1.87 -5.44 6.43
C GLY A 217 -2.28 -6.92 6.41
N LYS A 218 -1.79 -7.70 7.37
CA LYS A 218 -1.91 -9.16 7.42
C LYS A 218 -3.36 -9.64 7.36
N TYR A 219 -4.26 -9.06 8.16
CA TYR A 219 -5.63 -9.54 8.22
C TYR A 219 -6.38 -9.33 6.89
N LEU A 220 -6.20 -8.18 6.21
CA LEU A 220 -6.80 -7.98 4.90
C LEU A 220 -6.18 -8.89 3.85
N ARG A 221 -4.85 -9.10 3.86
CA ARG A 221 -4.13 -9.99 2.95
C ARG A 221 -4.58 -11.44 3.07
N GLU A 222 -4.85 -11.94 4.26
CA GLU A 222 -5.32 -13.30 4.50
C GLU A 222 -6.79 -13.52 4.07
N ASN A 223 -7.53 -12.45 3.85
CA ASN A 223 -8.96 -12.51 3.53
C ASN A 223 -9.32 -12.01 2.12
N ALA A 224 -8.41 -11.37 1.41
CA ALA A 224 -8.60 -10.95 0.02
C ALA A 224 -8.03 -11.98 -0.96
N GLU A 225 -8.68 -12.15 -2.11
CA GLU A 225 -8.17 -12.99 -3.22
C GLU A 225 -6.99 -12.35 -3.92
N ILE A 226 -7.00 -11.02 -4.04
CA ILE A 226 -5.90 -10.22 -4.58
C ILE A 226 -5.64 -9.06 -3.64
N THR A 227 -4.37 -8.81 -3.34
CA THR A 227 -3.98 -7.64 -2.53
C THR A 227 -2.96 -6.79 -3.28
N LEU A 228 -3.29 -5.51 -3.47
CA LEU A 228 -2.42 -4.49 -4.02
C LEU A 228 -1.75 -3.74 -2.88
N THR A 229 -0.42 -3.63 -2.97
CA THR A 229 0.40 -3.09 -1.87
C THR A 229 0.70 -1.62 -2.11
N ILE A 230 0.35 -0.79 -1.12
CA ILE A 230 0.68 0.65 -1.11
C ILE A 230 2.06 0.89 -0.48
N CYS A 231 2.67 2.03 -0.81
CA CYS A 231 3.85 2.54 -0.13
C CYS A 231 3.60 2.64 1.39
N ASN A 232 4.56 2.23 2.21
CA ASN A 232 4.45 2.17 3.67
C ASN A 232 5.59 2.92 4.35
N ARG A 233 5.78 4.20 4.01
CA ARG A 233 6.86 5.04 4.57
C ARG A 233 6.37 6.03 5.61
N GLU A 234 5.06 6.06 5.87
CA GLU A 234 4.44 6.97 6.82
C GLU A 234 4.15 6.30 8.17
N ASP A 235 4.49 7.00 9.24
CA ASP A 235 4.09 6.64 10.60
C ASP A 235 2.59 6.87 10.78
N LYS A 236 1.99 6.08 11.66
CA LYS A 236 0.55 6.19 11.92
C LYS A 236 0.18 7.48 12.65
N TYR A 237 1.06 7.97 13.53
CA TYR A 237 0.75 9.05 14.47
C TYR A 237 1.70 10.27 14.34
N LYS A 238 2.91 10.07 13.84
CA LYS A 238 3.96 11.09 13.81
C LYS A 238 4.22 11.59 12.40
N LYS A 239 3.19 12.17 11.79
CA LYS A 239 3.29 12.75 10.44
C LYS A 239 2.44 14.00 10.30
N ILE A 240 2.80 14.85 9.33
CA ILE A 240 2.05 16.08 9.01
C ILE A 240 0.76 15.72 8.23
N ALA A 241 0.87 14.83 7.23
CA ALA A 241 -0.26 14.40 6.38
C ALA A 241 0.00 13.02 5.76
N ASN A 242 -0.96 12.53 4.95
CA ASN A 242 -0.86 11.22 4.26
C ASN A 242 -0.34 11.38 2.82
N PHE A 243 0.69 12.17 2.57
CA PHE A 243 1.18 12.45 1.22
C PHE A 243 1.49 11.17 0.43
N SER A 244 2.27 10.24 1.02
CA SER A 244 2.66 9.00 0.35
C SER A 244 1.52 7.99 0.21
N THR A 245 0.71 7.83 1.25
CA THR A 245 -0.37 6.86 1.29
C THR A 245 -1.47 7.21 0.30
N GLU A 246 -1.87 8.48 0.24
CA GLU A 246 -2.94 8.94 -0.64
C GLU A 246 -2.53 8.82 -2.11
N GLU A 247 -1.30 9.22 -2.47
CA GLU A 247 -0.77 9.06 -3.83
C GLU A 247 -0.65 7.59 -4.24
N SER A 248 -0.22 6.71 -3.34
CA SER A 248 -0.15 5.27 -3.60
C SER A 248 -1.52 4.67 -3.90
N ILE A 249 -2.54 5.02 -3.12
CA ILE A 249 -3.92 4.53 -3.33
C ILE A 249 -4.48 5.11 -4.64
N LEU A 250 -4.28 6.40 -4.88
CA LEU A 250 -4.73 7.06 -6.10
C LEU A 250 -4.09 6.44 -7.34
N PHE A 251 -2.80 6.17 -7.30
CA PHE A 251 -2.06 5.50 -8.37
C PHE A 251 -2.63 4.11 -8.66
N ILE A 252 -2.88 3.28 -7.63
CA ILE A 252 -3.49 1.95 -7.77
C ILE A 252 -4.87 2.06 -8.43
N LEU A 253 -5.73 2.93 -7.94
CA LEU A 253 -7.08 3.12 -8.49
C LEU A 253 -7.05 3.62 -9.94
N ASN A 254 -6.10 4.52 -10.28
CA ASN A 254 -5.86 4.97 -11.65
C ASN A 254 -5.39 3.83 -12.55
N THR A 255 -4.52 2.97 -12.07
CA THR A 255 -4.00 1.81 -12.80
C THR A 255 -5.11 0.79 -13.06
N ILE A 256 -5.99 0.52 -12.08
CA ILE A 256 -7.18 -0.30 -12.26
C ILE A 256 -8.11 0.32 -13.32
N TYR A 257 -8.38 1.61 -13.24
CA TYR A 257 -9.20 2.31 -14.23
C TYR A 257 -8.61 2.21 -15.65
N ALA A 258 -7.32 2.49 -15.80
CA ALA A 258 -6.65 2.43 -17.10
C ALA A 258 -6.66 1.01 -17.69
N THR A 259 -6.44 -0.01 -16.85
CA THR A 259 -6.50 -1.41 -17.28
C THR A 259 -7.91 -1.84 -17.65
N TYR A 260 -8.93 -1.42 -16.89
CA TYR A 260 -10.33 -1.63 -17.24
C TYR A 260 -10.68 -0.92 -18.56
N PHE A 261 -10.27 0.34 -18.73
CA PHE A 261 -10.49 1.11 -19.95
C PHE A 261 -9.91 0.40 -21.17
N LYS A 262 -8.69 -0.13 -21.04
CA LYS A 262 -8.00 -0.88 -22.10
C LYS A 262 -8.79 -2.12 -22.58
N LYS A 263 -9.59 -2.77 -21.73
CA LYS A 263 -10.33 -4.00 -22.08
C LYS A 263 -11.36 -3.76 -23.20
N ASN A 264 -11.89 -2.54 -23.34
CA ASN A 264 -12.80 -2.14 -24.41
C ASN A 264 -12.43 -0.72 -24.89
N TYR A 265 -11.18 -0.53 -25.31
CA TYR A 265 -10.58 0.79 -25.52
C TYR A 265 -11.41 1.72 -26.39
N PHE A 266 -11.77 1.30 -27.60
CA PHE A 266 -12.49 2.15 -28.56
C PHE A 266 -13.91 2.49 -28.08
N GLU A 267 -14.62 1.55 -27.52
CA GLU A 267 -15.97 1.77 -26.99
C GLU A 267 -15.94 2.75 -25.82
N ASN A 268 -15.04 2.53 -24.88
CA ASN A 268 -14.85 3.41 -23.72
C ASN A 268 -14.42 4.82 -24.15
N TYR A 269 -13.54 4.93 -25.16
CA TYR A 269 -13.10 6.20 -25.71
C TYR A 269 -14.25 6.98 -26.32
N ILE A 270 -15.01 6.36 -27.24
CA ILE A 270 -16.17 6.98 -27.89
C ILE A 270 -17.18 7.43 -26.83
N ARG A 271 -17.52 6.56 -25.89
CA ARG A 271 -18.44 6.88 -24.80
C ARG A 271 -17.97 8.06 -23.98
N LYS A 272 -16.68 8.10 -23.63
CA LYS A 272 -16.08 9.20 -22.88
C LYS A 272 -16.18 10.54 -23.62
N ILE A 273 -15.89 10.54 -24.92
CA ILE A 273 -15.95 11.76 -25.74
C ILE A 273 -17.40 12.23 -25.89
N ASN A 274 -18.33 11.33 -26.25
CA ASN A 274 -19.74 11.68 -26.42
C ASN A 274 -20.32 12.30 -25.13
N LEU A 275 -20.05 11.68 -23.98
CA LEU A 275 -20.48 12.21 -22.67
C LEU A 275 -19.89 13.60 -22.43
N SER A 276 -18.62 13.83 -22.77
CA SER A 276 -17.98 15.13 -22.57
C SER A 276 -18.63 16.21 -23.43
N VAL A 277 -18.92 15.91 -24.69
CA VAL A 277 -19.61 16.83 -25.63
C VAL A 277 -21.03 17.11 -25.12
N GLU A 278 -21.77 16.08 -24.70
CA GLU A 278 -23.15 16.25 -24.20
C GLU A 278 -23.18 17.18 -22.97
N LEU A 279 -22.27 16.98 -22.02
CA LEU A 279 -22.20 17.79 -20.79
C LEU A 279 -21.77 19.24 -21.06
N GLU A 280 -20.87 19.48 -22.02
CA GLU A 280 -20.47 20.84 -22.39
C GLU A 280 -21.60 21.59 -23.15
N ASN A 281 -22.38 20.89 -23.98
CA ASN A 281 -23.52 21.49 -24.69
C ASN A 281 -24.69 21.83 -23.73
N GLN A 282 -24.70 21.31 -22.49
CA GLN A 282 -25.73 21.62 -21.49
C GLN A 282 -25.32 22.73 -20.51
N ARG A 283 -24.10 23.25 -20.63
CA ARG A 283 -23.60 24.38 -19.82
C ARG A 283 -23.78 25.72 -20.54
#